data_5520d83e1716fe3a5bfa6c296017f2e8
#
_entry.id   5520d83e1716fe3a5bfa6c296017f2e8
#
_cell.length_a   1.000
_cell.length_b   1.000
_cell.length_c   1.000
_cell.angle_alpha   90.00
_cell.angle_beta   90.00
_cell.angle_gamma   90.00
#
_symmetry.space_group_name_H-M   'P 1'
#
loop_
_entity.id
_entity.type
_entity.pdbx_description
1 polymer ?
#
loop_
_entity_poly.entity_id
_entity_poly.type
_entity_poly.pdbx_seq_one_letter_code
_entity_poly.pdbx_strand_id
1 'polypeptide(L)'
;MKRFLYVVTLFLFALFCGCTTTDTAEQITLKSLRVEPRSVMLREGGTIALKVISEPAVEGLEFSWSSTDMSVARVDAQGVVKAISAGSAQIVCKYGEQISARCSVQVLEKGEDDSGSEPEPNPGPKSLTVAELDKPLSKSMIFSSRQLRYPGTVMQCFDFYDNSRSGYIYFSQCGGDTATGRKWIVVASRVKRGIYGDTSHSGEAMYLRWFGHGTIMCVEHSEKDGQDYIWINSNGTLSGTNYTDQKTVSRILYQPEKTFEHCTGEHFFLDSYRDMAGKTWTKMLDFQANIDFEARRLLATCRTSGMRHLIIYDLDEVLALKEQSISLTRTWGGEGDTGTTNHTETTTIQARNLNTLTPLGSFTIKSSSNSNETNFTNTYSSAYQGHAIAGDYIYWYEGYAYEKKKGSGVYDNSQAYLEIFDYNGKRMVPRTRIAAASDFENMKTLLDLNTNLYCEAEGVQVMGDKLYLGIVTHKAGMTSKNRVATILEYTIFK
;
A
#
# COMPACT_ATOMS: atom_id res chain seq x y z
N MET A 1 52.96 57.12 43.87
CA MET A 1 54.10 56.53 44.64
C MET A 1 54.32 55.10 44.09
N LYS A 2 55.58 54.81 43.72
CA LYS A 2 56.19 53.52 43.42
C LYS A 2 55.62 52.82 42.11
N ARG A 3 56.23 52.94 40.97
CA ARG A 3 57.55 52.46 40.43
C ARG A 3 57.78 50.98 40.69
N PHE A 4 57.85 50.22 39.59
CA PHE A 4 58.88 49.20 39.23
C PHE A 4 58.37 48.36 38.04
N LEU A 5 58.99 48.00 37.07
CA LEU A 5 60.31 48.02 36.42
C LEU A 5 60.24 46.93 35.30
N TYR A 6 60.74 47.31 34.21
CA TYR A 6 60.93 46.47 32.98
C TYR A 6 61.77 45.24 33.21
N VAL A 7 61.44 44.15 32.51
CA VAL A 7 62.44 43.26 31.91
C VAL A 7 61.96 42.86 30.50
N VAL A 8 62.74 43.33 29.53
CA VAL A 8 62.69 42.93 28.13
C VAL A 8 63.51 41.64 28.00
N THR A 9 62.91 40.58 27.52
CA THR A 9 63.67 39.42 27.03
C THR A 9 63.28 39.17 25.59
N LEU A 10 64.21 39.55 24.73
CA LEU A 10 64.22 39.26 23.30
C LEU A 10 64.50 37.77 23.11
N PHE A 11 63.54 36.99 22.56
CA PHE A 11 63.86 35.68 21.98
C PHE A 11 63.57 35.71 20.50
N LEU A 12 64.65 35.62 19.73
CA LEU A 12 64.60 35.26 18.33
C LEU A 12 64.05 33.85 18.19
N PHE A 13 62.96 33.70 17.50
CA PHE A 13 62.54 32.39 17.00
C PHE A 13 62.51 32.41 15.48
N ALA A 14 63.29 31.50 14.93
CA ALA A 14 63.47 31.24 13.50
C ALA A 14 62.13 30.87 12.87
N LEU A 15 61.86 31.45 11.69
CA LEU A 15 60.83 31.00 10.78
C LEU A 15 61.12 29.56 10.32
N PHE A 16 60.39 28.61 10.82
CA PHE A 16 60.13 27.37 10.11
C PHE A 16 58.78 27.50 9.42
N CYS A 17 58.81 27.67 8.13
CA CYS A 17 57.69 27.58 7.22
C CYS A 17 57.36 26.07 7.08
N GLY A 18 56.54 25.53 7.99
CA GLY A 18 55.93 24.23 7.89
C GLY A 18 54.60 24.39 7.19
N CYS A 19 54.55 24.05 5.92
CA CYS A 19 53.28 23.84 5.20
C CYS A 19 52.63 22.62 5.80
N THR A 20 51.72 22.78 6.77
CA THR A 20 50.77 21.77 7.14
C THR A 20 49.62 21.87 6.14
N THR A 21 49.63 21.05 5.12
CA THR A 21 48.43 20.70 4.36
C THR A 21 47.51 19.97 5.35
N THR A 22 46.58 20.69 5.95
CA THR A 22 45.41 20.08 6.52
C THR A 22 44.58 19.54 5.35
N ASP A 23 44.76 18.25 5.05
CA ASP A 23 43.81 17.49 4.27
C ASP A 23 42.49 17.49 5.05
N THR A 24 41.68 18.50 4.82
CA THR A 24 40.24 18.42 5.13
C THR A 24 39.72 17.43 4.11
N ALA A 25 39.56 16.16 4.54
CA ALA A 25 38.82 15.19 3.76
C ALA A 25 37.46 15.85 3.43
N GLU A 26 37.22 16.14 2.15
CA GLU A 26 35.93 16.63 1.69
C GLU A 26 34.91 15.62 2.13
N GLN A 27 34.01 16.03 3.04
CA GLN A 27 32.95 15.17 3.53
C GLN A 27 31.98 14.88 2.37
N ILE A 28 32.06 13.65 1.85
CA ILE A 28 31.25 13.22 0.73
C ILE A 28 29.77 13.30 1.17
N THR A 29 28.99 14.08 0.44
CA THR A 29 27.55 14.18 0.67
C THR A 29 26.83 13.22 -0.28
N LEU A 30 26.17 12.22 0.29
CA LEU A 30 25.33 11.30 -0.47
C LEU A 30 23.95 11.92 -0.71
N LYS A 31 23.44 11.77 -1.92
CA LYS A 31 22.08 12.15 -2.30
C LYS A 31 21.08 11.04 -1.96
N SER A 32 21.49 9.79 -2.12
CA SER A 32 20.69 8.63 -1.76
C SER A 32 21.55 7.47 -1.25
N LEU A 33 20.93 6.64 -0.41
CA LEU A 33 21.51 5.40 0.12
C LEU A 33 20.44 4.33 0.09
N ARG A 34 20.75 3.14 -0.41
CA ARG A 34 19.88 1.97 -0.38
C ARG A 34 20.62 0.70 -0.11
N VAL A 35 19.94 -0.30 0.41
CA VAL A 35 20.45 -1.67 0.58
C VAL A 35 19.66 -2.64 -0.27
N GLU A 36 20.31 -3.67 -0.78
CA GLU A 36 19.69 -4.73 -1.57
C GLU A 36 20.11 -6.11 -1.02
N PRO A 37 19.16 -7.03 -0.87
CA PRO A 37 17.71 -6.83 -0.98
C PRO A 37 17.17 -5.92 0.14
N ARG A 38 16.03 -5.26 -0.10
CA ARG A 38 15.41 -4.37 0.90
C ARG A 38 14.49 -5.11 1.86
N SER A 39 14.08 -6.30 1.49
CA SER A 39 13.39 -7.25 2.37
C SER A 39 13.93 -8.65 2.17
N VAL A 40 13.97 -9.43 3.24
CA VAL A 40 14.46 -10.79 3.21
C VAL A 40 13.72 -11.66 4.23
N MET A 41 13.40 -12.87 3.81
CA MET A 41 12.87 -13.90 4.69
C MET A 41 13.96 -14.95 4.92
N LEU A 42 14.30 -15.20 6.16
CA LEU A 42 15.31 -16.18 6.56
C LEU A 42 14.67 -17.21 7.51
N ARG A 43 15.20 -18.42 7.53
CA ARG A 43 14.95 -19.34 8.63
C ARG A 43 15.97 -19.12 9.75
N GLU A 44 15.65 -19.47 10.96
CA GLU A 44 16.59 -19.43 12.08
C GLU A 44 17.93 -20.10 11.73
N GLY A 45 19.02 -19.38 11.96
CA GLY A 45 20.37 -19.76 11.59
C GLY A 45 20.82 -19.33 10.20
N GLY A 46 19.89 -18.94 9.32
CA GLY A 46 20.20 -18.45 7.95
C GLY A 46 20.94 -17.13 7.95
N THR A 47 21.69 -16.87 6.88
CA THR A 47 22.47 -15.63 6.70
C THR A 47 22.29 -15.06 5.31
N ILE A 48 22.41 -13.73 5.16
CA ILE A 48 22.45 -13.05 3.88
C ILE A 48 23.35 -11.81 3.97
N ALA A 49 24.09 -11.52 2.91
CA ALA A 49 24.86 -10.27 2.79
C ALA A 49 24.01 -9.20 2.07
N LEU A 50 23.90 -8.02 2.67
CA LEU A 50 23.24 -6.88 2.07
C LEU A 50 24.24 -6.07 1.26
N LYS A 51 23.85 -5.69 0.05
CA LYS A 51 24.64 -4.81 -0.82
C LYS A 51 24.20 -3.37 -0.60
N VAL A 52 25.16 -2.47 -0.35
CA VAL A 52 24.87 -1.03 -0.26
C VAL A 52 25.03 -0.39 -1.64
N ILE A 53 24.11 0.49 -1.97
CA ILE A 53 24.14 1.30 -3.19
C ILE A 53 23.96 2.77 -2.80
N SER A 54 24.89 3.63 -3.19
CA SER A 54 24.88 5.06 -2.90
C SER A 54 24.84 5.89 -4.18
N GLU A 55 24.36 7.11 -4.07
CA GLU A 55 24.44 8.13 -5.12
C GLU A 55 25.02 9.43 -4.54
N PRO A 56 26.17 9.93 -5.07
CA PRO A 56 26.99 9.28 -6.10
C PRO A 56 27.56 7.94 -5.64
N ALA A 57 27.85 7.04 -6.59
CA ALA A 57 28.53 5.79 -6.29
C ALA A 57 29.99 6.10 -5.92
N VAL A 58 30.36 5.86 -4.68
CA VAL A 58 31.72 6.13 -4.15
C VAL A 58 32.24 4.86 -3.49
N GLU A 59 33.43 4.46 -3.84
CA GLU A 59 34.13 3.34 -3.20
C GLU A 59 34.76 3.76 -1.87
N GLY A 60 34.87 2.82 -0.94
CA GLY A 60 35.53 3.04 0.34
C GLY A 60 34.70 3.78 1.40
N LEU A 61 33.39 3.94 1.20
CA LEU A 61 32.52 4.49 2.22
C LEU A 61 32.38 3.51 3.40
N GLU A 62 32.49 4.04 4.61
CA GLU A 62 32.21 3.28 5.83
C GLU A 62 30.76 3.46 6.26
N PHE A 63 30.05 2.36 6.44
CA PHE A 63 28.66 2.33 6.88
C PHE A 63 28.54 1.75 8.28
N SER A 64 27.65 2.31 9.08
CA SER A 64 27.26 1.70 10.35
C SER A 64 25.99 0.89 10.18
N TRP A 65 25.98 -0.29 10.80
CA TRP A 65 24.88 -1.24 10.71
C TRP A 65 24.28 -1.48 12.09
N SER A 66 22.97 -1.63 12.14
CA SER A 66 22.24 -1.97 13.36
C SER A 66 20.98 -2.77 13.03
N SER A 67 20.48 -3.50 14.02
CA SER A 67 19.19 -4.18 13.97
C SER A 67 18.24 -3.57 14.97
N THR A 68 16.96 -3.42 14.62
CA THR A 68 15.91 -2.98 15.54
C THR A 68 15.58 -4.04 16.59
N ASP A 69 15.83 -5.31 16.28
CA ASP A 69 15.67 -6.41 17.22
C ASP A 69 16.79 -7.47 17.02
N MET A 70 17.80 -7.41 17.87
CA MET A 70 18.94 -8.34 17.82
C MET A 70 18.60 -9.75 18.34
N SER A 71 17.45 -9.94 18.93
CA SER A 71 16.96 -11.28 19.31
C SER A 71 16.36 -12.01 18.11
N VAL A 72 15.86 -11.27 17.11
CA VAL A 72 15.30 -11.80 15.87
C VAL A 72 16.37 -11.90 14.77
N ALA A 73 17.10 -10.82 14.51
CA ALA A 73 18.16 -10.80 13.49
C ALA A 73 19.32 -9.91 13.93
N ARG A 74 20.55 -10.30 13.61
CA ARG A 74 21.78 -9.54 13.85
C ARG A 74 22.46 -9.22 12.54
N VAL A 75 23.19 -8.11 12.52
CA VAL A 75 23.98 -7.70 11.36
C VAL A 75 25.40 -7.38 11.81
N ASP A 76 26.40 -7.77 11.03
CA ASP A 76 27.79 -7.43 11.28
C ASP A 76 28.21 -6.12 10.55
N ALA A 77 29.47 -5.72 10.74
CA ALA A 77 30.02 -4.51 10.15
C ALA A 77 30.13 -4.58 8.61
N GLN A 78 30.05 -5.73 8.02
CA GLN A 78 30.09 -5.97 6.58
C GLN A 78 28.70 -6.03 5.95
N GLY A 79 27.64 -5.85 6.76
CA GLY A 79 26.26 -5.93 6.31
C GLY A 79 25.73 -7.36 6.14
N VAL A 80 26.39 -8.37 6.76
CA VAL A 80 25.89 -9.73 6.77
C VAL A 80 24.88 -9.91 7.90
N VAL A 81 23.66 -10.21 7.51
CA VAL A 81 22.55 -10.46 8.43
C VAL A 81 22.52 -11.92 8.83
N LYS A 82 22.31 -12.21 10.11
CA LYS A 82 22.09 -13.53 10.66
C LYS A 82 20.75 -13.60 11.37
N ALA A 83 19.89 -14.53 10.94
CA ALA A 83 18.64 -14.86 11.60
C ALA A 83 18.88 -15.61 12.91
N ILE A 84 18.23 -15.18 14.00
CA ILE A 84 18.43 -15.69 15.35
C ILE A 84 17.22 -16.47 15.86
N SER A 85 16.03 -15.86 15.84
CA SER A 85 14.77 -16.49 16.23
C SER A 85 13.62 -15.94 15.40
N ALA A 86 12.53 -16.70 15.30
CA ALA A 86 11.34 -16.31 14.55
C ALA A 86 10.80 -14.93 15.00
N GLY A 87 10.45 -14.10 14.02
CA GLY A 87 9.99 -12.74 14.25
C GLY A 87 10.34 -11.80 13.10
N SER A 88 10.15 -10.51 13.31
CA SER A 88 10.47 -9.45 12.32
C SER A 88 11.45 -8.45 12.91
N ALA A 89 12.44 -8.04 12.13
CA ALA A 89 13.40 -6.99 12.50
C ALA A 89 13.73 -6.14 11.27
N GLN A 90 14.19 -4.92 11.50
CA GLN A 90 14.77 -4.08 10.45
C GLN A 90 16.28 -3.97 10.64
N ILE A 91 17.01 -4.17 9.58
CA ILE A 91 18.43 -3.88 9.51
C ILE A 91 18.61 -2.48 8.94
N VAL A 92 19.31 -1.62 9.66
CA VAL A 92 19.53 -0.23 9.31
C VAL A 92 21.00 -0.03 8.95
N CYS A 93 21.24 0.48 7.76
CA CYS A 93 22.53 0.94 7.26
C CYS A 93 22.57 2.47 7.32
N LYS A 94 23.61 3.08 7.89
CA LYS A 94 23.76 4.54 7.96
C LYS A 94 25.11 4.97 7.39
N TYR A 95 25.09 6.14 6.74
CA TYR A 95 26.29 6.90 6.41
C TYR A 95 26.21 8.26 7.11
N GLY A 96 27.01 8.46 8.15
CA GLY A 96 26.90 9.61 9.05
C GLY A 96 25.56 9.66 9.79
N GLU A 97 25.14 10.87 10.15
CA GLU A 97 23.89 11.10 10.91
C GLU A 97 22.69 11.44 10.01
N GLN A 98 22.92 11.68 8.71
CA GLN A 98 21.95 12.31 7.83
C GLN A 98 21.23 11.35 6.89
N ILE A 99 21.86 10.22 6.52
CA ILE A 99 21.28 9.32 5.52
C ILE A 99 21.32 7.87 5.99
N SER A 100 20.21 7.17 5.82
CA SER A 100 20.08 5.77 6.19
C SER A 100 19.28 5.00 5.17
N ALA A 101 19.54 3.68 5.10
CA ALA A 101 18.78 2.71 4.33
C ALA A 101 18.38 1.54 5.23
N ARG A 102 17.30 0.84 4.89
CA ARG A 102 16.78 -0.25 5.71
C ARG A 102 16.53 -1.50 4.86
N CYS A 103 16.66 -2.66 5.51
CA CYS A 103 16.25 -3.96 5.01
C CYS A 103 15.32 -4.61 6.03
N SER A 104 14.12 -4.97 5.63
CA SER A 104 13.19 -5.74 6.48
C SER A 104 13.59 -7.20 6.50
N VAL A 105 13.68 -7.78 7.68
CA VAL A 105 14.05 -9.18 7.87
C VAL A 105 12.92 -9.89 8.61
N GLN A 106 12.35 -10.90 7.97
CA GLN A 106 11.44 -11.84 8.61
C GLN A 106 12.16 -13.14 8.85
N VAL A 107 12.17 -13.61 10.09
CA VAL A 107 12.74 -14.89 10.47
C VAL A 107 11.64 -15.90 10.75
N LEU A 108 11.71 -17.04 10.10
CA LEU A 108 10.80 -18.17 10.29
C LEU A 108 11.45 -19.20 11.22
N GLU A 109 10.61 -19.93 11.95
CA GLU A 109 11.07 -21.05 12.78
C GLU A 109 11.83 -22.11 11.96
N LYS A 110 12.76 -22.78 12.61
CA LYS A 110 13.51 -23.89 12.00
C LYS A 110 12.55 -25.06 11.76
N GLY A 111 12.38 -25.45 10.49
CA GLY A 111 11.56 -26.63 10.14
C GLY A 111 12.21 -27.93 10.64
N GLU A 112 11.39 -28.93 10.97
CA GLU A 112 11.87 -30.22 11.55
C GLU A 112 12.77 -31.08 10.63
N ASP A 113 12.99 -30.65 9.35
CA ASP A 113 13.73 -31.44 8.34
C ASP A 113 15.01 -30.76 7.82
N ASP A 114 15.72 -29.99 8.65
CA ASP A 114 16.97 -29.34 8.18
C ASP A 114 18.21 -30.02 8.82
N SER A 115 18.54 -31.24 8.35
CA SER A 115 19.84 -31.83 8.53
C SER A 115 20.86 -31.24 7.57
N GLY A 116 21.58 -30.23 8.06
CA GLY A 116 22.89 -29.76 7.61
C GLY A 116 23.27 -29.96 6.15
N SER A 117 22.89 -29.00 5.30
CA SER A 117 23.59 -28.74 4.05
C SER A 117 24.18 -27.33 4.07
N GLU A 118 25.45 -27.21 3.61
CA GLU A 118 26.12 -25.93 3.40
C GLU A 118 25.22 -24.97 2.59
N PRO A 119 25.33 -23.63 2.80
CA PRO A 119 24.55 -22.67 2.04
C PRO A 119 24.87 -22.81 0.56
N GLU A 120 23.92 -23.32 -0.20
CA GLU A 120 23.97 -23.28 -1.66
C GLU A 120 24.16 -21.86 -2.15
N PRO A 121 24.99 -21.61 -3.19
CA PRO A 121 25.17 -20.29 -3.76
C PRO A 121 23.83 -19.83 -4.32
N ASN A 122 23.30 -18.76 -3.74
CA ASN A 122 22.12 -17.96 -4.10
C ASN A 122 21.29 -18.57 -5.24
N PRO A 123 20.26 -19.40 -4.94
CA PRO A 123 19.37 -19.84 -5.99
C PRO A 123 18.76 -18.57 -6.58
N GLY A 124 18.88 -18.39 -7.89
CA GLY A 124 18.28 -17.30 -8.62
C GLY A 124 16.82 -17.10 -8.19
N PRO A 125 16.18 -15.97 -8.51
CA PRO A 125 14.91 -15.56 -7.93
C PRO A 125 13.94 -16.72 -7.94
N LYS A 126 13.59 -17.24 -6.75
CA LYS A 126 12.60 -18.31 -6.61
C LYS A 126 11.34 -17.82 -7.32
N SER A 127 10.76 -18.65 -8.16
CA SER A 127 9.53 -18.26 -8.87
C SER A 127 8.47 -17.93 -7.84
N LEU A 128 8.05 -16.68 -7.82
CA LEU A 128 6.92 -16.26 -7.01
C LEU A 128 5.69 -17.06 -7.44
N THR A 129 5.11 -17.79 -6.51
CA THR A 129 3.85 -18.53 -6.74
C THR A 129 2.90 -18.23 -5.60
N VAL A 130 1.61 -18.18 -5.92
CA VAL A 130 0.56 -18.16 -4.91
C VAL A 130 -0.04 -19.54 -4.86
N ALA A 131 0.18 -20.22 -3.74
CA ALA A 131 -0.35 -21.54 -3.57
C ALA A 131 -1.86 -21.52 -3.36
N GLU A 132 -2.47 -22.59 -3.79
CA GLU A 132 -3.84 -22.91 -3.42
C GLU A 132 -4.88 -21.89 -3.87
N LEU A 133 -4.65 -21.14 -4.99
CA LEU A 133 -5.69 -20.27 -5.55
C LEU A 133 -6.95 -21.04 -5.97
N ASP A 134 -6.84 -22.35 -6.10
CA ASP A 134 -7.93 -23.32 -6.29
C ASP A 134 -8.55 -23.84 -4.99
N LYS A 135 -8.04 -23.40 -3.82
CA LYS A 135 -8.53 -23.78 -2.50
C LYS A 135 -10.00 -23.39 -2.33
N PRO A 136 -10.85 -24.29 -1.82
CA PRO A 136 -12.26 -24.00 -1.64
C PRO A 136 -12.51 -22.93 -0.58
N LEU A 137 -13.64 -22.22 -0.70
CA LEU A 137 -14.03 -21.12 0.19
C LEU A 137 -13.91 -21.48 1.68
N SER A 138 -14.36 -22.67 2.08
CA SER A 138 -14.34 -23.13 3.48
C SER A 138 -12.94 -23.19 4.11
N LYS A 139 -11.90 -23.33 3.28
CA LYS A 139 -10.50 -23.42 3.73
C LYS A 139 -9.73 -22.12 3.58
N SER A 140 -10.18 -21.21 2.71
CA SER A 140 -9.53 -19.92 2.49
C SER A 140 -10.13 -18.79 3.32
N MET A 141 -11.39 -18.92 3.77
CA MET A 141 -12.09 -17.87 4.49
C MET A 141 -11.54 -17.66 5.90
N ILE A 142 -11.13 -16.44 6.21
CA ILE A 142 -10.66 -16.03 7.53
C ILE A 142 -11.57 -15.00 8.21
N PHE A 143 -12.45 -14.39 7.46
CA PHE A 143 -13.41 -13.40 7.95
C PHE A 143 -14.66 -13.45 7.10
N SER A 144 -15.83 -13.29 7.72
CA SER A 144 -17.10 -13.07 7.04
C SER A 144 -18.05 -12.30 7.94
N SER A 145 -18.70 -11.26 7.42
CA SER A 145 -19.67 -10.47 8.16
C SER A 145 -20.79 -9.98 7.24
N ARG A 146 -22.04 -10.08 7.71
CA ARG A 146 -23.22 -9.53 7.02
C ARG A 146 -23.44 -8.05 7.30
N GLN A 147 -22.77 -7.50 8.30
CA GLN A 147 -23.01 -6.14 8.75
C GLN A 147 -21.71 -5.42 9.02
N LEU A 148 -21.12 -4.90 7.95
CA LEU A 148 -20.28 -3.74 8.09
C LEU A 148 -21.15 -2.53 8.43
N ARG A 149 -20.56 -1.39 8.76
CA ARG A 149 -21.29 -0.19 9.24
C ARG A 149 -22.51 0.16 8.40
N TYR A 150 -22.42 -0.01 7.07
CA TYR A 150 -23.54 0.12 6.15
C TYR A 150 -23.84 -1.21 5.44
N PRO A 151 -24.74 -2.02 5.98
CA PRO A 151 -25.02 -3.34 5.40
C PRO A 151 -25.65 -3.28 4.00
N GLY A 152 -26.14 -2.13 3.59
CA GLY A 152 -26.71 -1.89 2.25
C GLY A 152 -25.69 -1.54 1.17
N THR A 153 -24.42 -1.28 1.53
CA THR A 153 -23.37 -0.89 0.58
C THR A 153 -22.27 -1.93 0.51
N VAL A 154 -21.54 -1.94 -0.60
CA VAL A 154 -20.43 -2.86 -0.84
C VAL A 154 -19.23 -2.44 -0.01
N MET A 155 -18.49 -3.39 0.55
CA MET A 155 -17.11 -3.19 0.93
C MET A 155 -16.34 -2.84 -0.32
N GLN A 156 -15.59 -1.73 -0.32
CA GLN A 156 -14.77 -1.32 -1.45
C GLN A 156 -13.31 -1.74 -1.28
N CYS A 157 -12.86 -1.79 -0.03
CA CYS A 157 -11.52 -2.20 0.34
C CYS A 157 -11.49 -2.62 1.81
N PHE A 158 -10.46 -3.32 2.19
CA PHE A 158 -10.12 -3.62 3.58
C PHE A 158 -8.61 -3.52 3.77
N ASP A 159 -8.18 -3.33 5.02
CA ASP A 159 -6.77 -3.37 5.40
C ASP A 159 -6.60 -3.63 6.90
N PHE A 160 -5.40 -3.97 7.30
CA PHE A 160 -4.98 -4.16 8.69
C PHE A 160 -3.46 -4.02 8.79
N TYR A 161 -2.96 -3.41 9.84
CA TYR A 161 -1.52 -3.15 10.01
C TYR A 161 -0.76 -4.28 10.70
N ASP A 162 -1.47 -5.23 11.30
CA ASP A 162 -0.88 -6.43 11.85
C ASP A 162 -1.70 -7.68 11.48
N ASN A 163 -1.08 -8.84 11.44
CA ASN A 163 -1.79 -10.07 11.15
C ASN A 163 -2.17 -10.84 12.42
N SER A 164 -2.10 -10.21 13.60
CA SER A 164 -2.56 -10.80 14.84
C SER A 164 -4.07 -11.00 14.81
N ARG A 165 -4.54 -12.10 15.42
CA ARG A 165 -5.98 -12.37 15.50
C ARG A 165 -6.71 -11.40 16.44
N SER A 166 -5.99 -10.63 17.24
CA SER A 166 -6.52 -9.64 18.17
C SER A 166 -6.60 -8.23 17.60
N GLY A 167 -6.00 -7.98 16.44
CA GLY A 167 -5.99 -6.70 15.76
C GLY A 167 -7.36 -6.31 15.18
N TYR A 168 -7.39 -5.12 14.60
CA TYR A 168 -8.55 -4.63 13.88
C TYR A 168 -8.42 -4.91 12.38
N ILE A 169 -9.55 -5.13 11.73
CA ILE A 169 -9.70 -5.01 10.28
C ILE A 169 -10.45 -3.73 10.00
N TYR A 170 -9.93 -2.92 9.10
CA TYR A 170 -10.53 -1.69 8.62
C TYR A 170 -11.19 -1.93 7.28
N PHE A 171 -12.32 -1.28 7.05
CA PHE A 171 -13.11 -1.43 5.84
C PHE A 171 -13.49 -0.06 5.29
N SER A 172 -13.44 0.11 3.99
CA SER A 172 -14.05 1.22 3.31
C SER A 172 -15.36 0.79 2.64
N GLN A 173 -16.37 1.64 2.74
CA GLN A 173 -17.65 1.47 2.07
C GLN A 173 -18.06 2.82 1.47
N CYS A 174 -18.50 2.84 0.22
CA CYS A 174 -18.98 4.04 -0.43
C CYS A 174 -20.50 4.03 -0.53
N GLY A 175 -21.15 5.07 -0.08
CA GLY A 175 -22.58 5.15 -0.14
C GLY A 175 -23.13 6.50 0.29
N GLY A 176 -24.44 6.67 0.20
CA GLY A 176 -25.15 7.79 0.76
C GLY A 176 -25.75 7.43 2.11
N ASP A 177 -25.69 8.33 3.05
CA ASP A 177 -26.50 8.24 4.25
C ASP A 177 -27.95 8.60 3.89
N THR A 178 -28.79 7.59 3.76
CA THR A 178 -30.21 7.77 3.44
C THR A 178 -30.99 8.46 4.57
N ALA A 179 -30.49 8.42 5.80
CA ALA A 179 -31.13 9.05 6.93
C ALA A 179 -30.94 10.57 6.94
N THR A 180 -29.80 11.07 6.45
CA THR A 180 -29.50 12.49 6.37
C THR A 180 -29.59 13.04 4.94
N GLY A 181 -29.92 12.22 3.94
CA GLY A 181 -29.92 12.62 2.53
C GLY A 181 -28.51 12.87 1.97
N ARG A 182 -27.45 12.59 2.73
CA ARG A 182 -26.06 12.85 2.31
C ARG A 182 -25.61 11.80 1.32
N LYS A 183 -25.28 12.22 0.12
CA LYS A 183 -24.65 11.37 -0.88
C LYS A 183 -23.12 11.42 -0.71
N TRP A 184 -22.44 10.32 -1.07
CA TRP A 184 -20.99 10.24 -1.23
C TRP A 184 -20.19 10.44 0.06
N ILE A 185 -20.49 9.58 1.01
CA ILE A 185 -19.67 9.38 2.19
C ILE A 185 -18.91 8.08 2.01
N VAL A 186 -17.59 8.15 2.13
CA VAL A 186 -16.78 6.96 2.38
C VAL A 186 -16.79 6.72 3.88
N VAL A 187 -17.19 5.54 4.26
CA VAL A 187 -17.17 5.09 5.65
C VAL A 187 -15.95 4.24 5.84
N ALA A 188 -15.03 4.70 6.66
CA ALA A 188 -13.92 3.90 7.15
C ALA A 188 -14.33 3.30 8.49
N SER A 189 -14.71 2.05 8.51
CA SER A 189 -15.09 1.32 9.73
C SER A 189 -14.02 0.33 10.14
N ARG A 190 -13.96 -0.04 11.42
CA ARG A 190 -13.10 -1.10 11.92
C ARG A 190 -13.85 -2.07 12.82
N VAL A 191 -13.48 -3.34 12.73
CA VAL A 191 -13.98 -4.41 13.60
C VAL A 191 -12.83 -5.24 14.12
N LYS A 192 -12.96 -5.82 15.30
CA LYS A 192 -11.95 -6.75 15.82
C LYS A 192 -11.87 -7.99 14.94
N ARG A 193 -10.65 -8.37 14.60
CA ARG A 193 -10.37 -9.61 13.88
C ARG A 193 -10.82 -10.82 14.70
N GLY A 194 -11.36 -11.82 14.04
CA GLY A 194 -11.85 -13.05 14.69
C GLY A 194 -13.33 -13.08 14.98
N ILE A 195 -14.08 -12.03 14.65
CA ILE A 195 -15.53 -12.02 14.71
C ILE A 195 -16.07 -12.55 13.37
N TYR A 196 -16.62 -13.75 13.39
CA TYR A 196 -17.15 -14.40 12.19
C TYR A 196 -18.69 -14.42 12.25
N GLY A 197 -19.33 -14.00 11.17
CA GLY A 197 -20.75 -14.20 10.93
C GLY A 197 -21.71 -13.52 11.91
N ASP A 198 -21.22 -12.72 12.84
CA ASP A 198 -22.08 -12.00 13.78
C ASP A 198 -22.64 -10.75 13.13
N THR A 199 -23.97 -10.68 13.15
CA THR A 199 -24.75 -9.58 12.57
C THR A 199 -24.82 -8.34 13.47
N SER A 200 -24.34 -8.41 14.70
CA SER A 200 -24.45 -7.35 15.71
C SER A 200 -23.30 -6.33 15.69
N HIS A 201 -22.22 -6.61 14.99
CA HIS A 201 -21.00 -5.79 15.04
C HIS A 201 -20.85 -4.88 13.82
N SER A 202 -21.49 -3.72 13.86
CA SER A 202 -21.26 -2.65 12.87
C SER A 202 -19.89 -1.99 13.00
N GLY A 203 -19.11 -2.29 14.06
CA GLY A 203 -17.84 -1.69 14.33
C GLY A 203 -17.92 -0.19 14.62
N GLU A 204 -16.77 0.40 14.94
CA GLU A 204 -16.59 1.85 14.98
C GLU A 204 -16.37 2.38 13.57
N ALA A 205 -16.76 3.62 13.30
CA ALA A 205 -16.62 4.19 11.96
C ALA A 205 -16.32 5.70 12.00
N MET A 206 -15.55 6.17 11.03
CA MET A 206 -15.46 7.60 10.70
C MET A 206 -16.01 7.85 9.30
N TYR A 207 -16.41 9.07 9.04
CA TYR A 207 -17.17 9.46 7.85
C TYR A 207 -16.39 10.49 7.05
N LEU A 208 -16.17 10.19 5.76
CA LEU A 208 -15.33 10.98 4.86
C LEU A 208 -16.19 11.51 3.70
N ARG A 209 -16.58 12.79 3.78
CA ARG A 209 -17.45 13.42 2.77
C ARG A 209 -16.66 13.80 1.54
N TRP A 210 -17.10 13.36 0.37
CA TRP A 210 -16.50 13.66 -0.94
C TRP A 210 -15.01 13.34 -1.05
N PHE A 211 -14.57 12.31 -0.36
CA PHE A 211 -13.19 11.85 -0.44
C PHE A 211 -12.88 11.13 -1.74
N GLY A 212 -13.84 10.45 -2.30
CA GLY A 212 -13.71 9.65 -3.51
C GLY A 212 -14.54 8.39 -3.40
N HIS A 213 -14.16 7.32 -4.10
CA HIS A 213 -14.89 6.04 -4.08
C HIS A 213 -14.45 5.11 -2.94
N GLY A 214 -13.25 5.30 -2.41
CA GLY A 214 -12.73 4.46 -1.34
C GLY A 214 -12.26 3.07 -1.79
N THR A 215 -11.96 2.89 -3.07
CA THR A 215 -11.53 1.61 -3.66
C THR A 215 -10.20 1.11 -3.10
N ILE A 216 -9.33 2.01 -2.68
CA ILE A 216 -8.06 1.69 -2.02
C ILE A 216 -7.98 2.48 -0.73
N MET A 217 -7.60 1.77 0.31
CA MET A 217 -7.35 2.31 1.64
C MET A 217 -6.18 1.55 2.25
N CYS A 218 -5.27 2.27 2.91
CA CYS A 218 -4.21 1.66 3.71
C CYS A 218 -4.27 2.16 5.14
N VAL A 219 -3.91 1.30 6.07
CA VAL A 219 -3.86 1.59 7.50
C VAL A 219 -2.41 1.65 7.95
N GLU A 220 -2.03 2.77 8.53
CA GLU A 220 -0.75 2.98 9.16
C GLU A 220 -0.93 2.98 10.68
N HIS A 221 -0.23 2.11 11.37
CA HIS A 221 -0.04 2.25 12.81
C HIS A 221 1.24 3.04 13.05
N SER A 222 1.09 4.27 13.53
CA SER A 222 2.21 5.18 13.72
C SER A 222 3.00 4.82 14.98
N GLU A 223 4.23 4.40 14.83
CA GLU A 223 5.14 4.14 15.96
C GLU A 223 5.44 5.41 16.79
N LYS A 224 5.24 6.57 16.18
CA LYS A 224 5.54 7.86 16.82
C LYS A 224 4.56 8.21 17.94
N ASP A 225 3.29 7.92 17.76
CA ASP A 225 2.22 8.32 18.67
C ASP A 225 1.25 7.19 19.03
N GLY A 226 1.45 5.97 18.46
CA GLY A 226 0.61 4.80 18.70
C GLY A 226 -0.81 4.95 18.13
N GLN A 227 -1.01 5.86 17.17
CA GLN A 227 -2.31 6.13 16.57
C GLN A 227 -2.42 5.44 15.19
N ASP A 228 -3.66 5.14 14.80
CA ASP A 228 -3.95 4.60 13.49
C ASP A 228 -4.32 5.73 12.53
N TYR A 229 -3.68 5.73 11.37
CA TYR A 229 -3.96 6.66 10.27
C TYR A 229 -4.49 5.89 9.07
N ILE A 230 -5.43 6.51 8.38
CA ILE A 230 -5.98 5.99 7.12
C ILE A 230 -5.41 6.80 5.97
N TRP A 231 -4.80 6.11 5.01
CA TRP A 231 -4.42 6.66 3.72
C TRP A 231 -5.52 6.32 2.72
N ILE A 232 -6.14 7.33 2.16
CA ILE A 232 -7.27 7.17 1.25
C ILE A 232 -7.32 8.33 0.25
N ASN A 233 -7.87 8.08 -0.92
CA ASN A 233 -8.10 9.15 -1.91
C ASN A 233 -8.99 10.26 -1.33
N SER A 234 -8.71 11.50 -1.69
CA SER A 234 -9.38 12.70 -1.16
C SER A 234 -9.66 13.72 -2.25
N ASN A 235 -10.39 14.79 -1.91
CA ASN A 235 -10.81 15.81 -2.86
C ASN A 235 -11.52 15.22 -4.10
N GLY A 236 -12.44 14.29 -3.86
CA GLY A 236 -13.17 13.60 -4.91
C GLY A 236 -13.92 14.56 -5.84
N THR A 237 -13.83 14.32 -7.13
CA THR A 237 -14.51 15.07 -8.18
C THR A 237 -15.57 14.20 -8.81
N LEU A 238 -16.76 14.78 -9.03
CA LEU A 238 -17.87 14.10 -9.67
C LEU A 238 -17.53 13.73 -11.12
N SER A 239 -17.62 12.44 -11.43
CA SER A 239 -17.44 11.90 -12.77
C SER A 239 -18.63 10.99 -13.09
N GLY A 240 -19.53 11.45 -13.92
CA GLY A 240 -20.81 10.75 -14.12
C GLY A 240 -21.65 10.77 -12.85
N THR A 241 -21.87 9.59 -12.28
CA THR A 241 -22.62 9.40 -11.02
C THR A 241 -21.72 9.09 -9.81
N ASN A 242 -20.39 9.05 -9.99
CA ASN A 242 -19.42 8.67 -8.97
C ASN A 242 -18.44 9.80 -8.66
N TYR A 243 -17.91 9.80 -7.44
CA TYR A 243 -16.82 10.69 -7.06
C TYR A 243 -15.49 9.95 -7.25
N THR A 244 -14.92 10.13 -8.41
CA THR A 244 -13.59 9.66 -8.81
C THR A 244 -12.76 10.86 -9.25
N ASP A 245 -11.83 10.70 -10.15
CA ASP A 245 -11.06 11.76 -10.80
C ASP A 245 -10.26 12.67 -9.85
N GLN A 246 -10.11 12.25 -8.58
CA GLN A 246 -9.28 12.93 -7.61
C GLN A 246 -7.79 12.85 -7.99
N LYS A 247 -7.04 13.87 -7.52
CA LYS A 247 -5.59 13.98 -7.74
C LYS A 247 -4.81 13.93 -6.43
N THR A 248 -5.49 13.62 -5.33
CA THR A 248 -4.90 13.58 -4.00
C THR A 248 -5.27 12.31 -3.25
N VAL A 249 -4.32 11.91 -2.43
CA VAL A 249 -4.50 10.95 -1.32
C VAL A 249 -4.25 11.70 -0.04
N SER A 250 -5.00 11.40 1.01
CA SER A 250 -4.83 12.00 2.34
C SER A 250 -4.47 10.94 3.36
N ARG A 251 -3.57 11.30 4.26
CA ARG A 251 -3.27 10.60 5.50
C ARG A 251 -4.06 11.26 6.63
N ILE A 252 -5.01 10.55 7.22
CA ILE A 252 -5.96 11.08 8.19
C ILE A 252 -5.94 10.24 9.46
N LEU A 253 -5.85 10.88 10.62
CA LEU A 253 -6.00 10.20 11.90
C LEU A 253 -7.38 9.53 11.99
N TYR A 254 -7.40 8.23 12.27
CA TYR A 254 -8.64 7.50 12.48
C TYR A 254 -9.31 7.96 13.78
N GLN A 255 -10.49 8.54 13.67
CA GLN A 255 -11.28 9.03 14.79
C GLN A 255 -12.73 8.54 14.67
N PRO A 256 -13.12 7.54 15.46
CA PRO A 256 -14.48 7.03 15.43
C PRO A 256 -15.52 8.11 15.63
N GLU A 257 -16.67 7.97 14.97
CA GLU A 257 -17.86 8.83 15.02
C GLU A 257 -17.60 10.29 14.58
N LYS A 258 -16.45 10.57 13.94
CA LYS A 258 -16.16 11.89 13.37
C LYS A 258 -16.49 11.92 11.88
N THR A 259 -16.90 13.07 11.42
CA THR A 259 -17.11 13.39 10.00
C THR A 259 -16.03 14.39 9.56
N PHE A 260 -15.38 14.09 8.45
CA PHE A 260 -14.35 14.92 7.86
C PHE A 260 -14.73 15.36 6.46
N GLU A 261 -14.36 16.58 6.11
CA GLU A 261 -14.54 17.14 4.77
C GLU A 261 -13.40 16.73 3.85
N HIS A 262 -13.65 16.73 2.56
CA HIS A 262 -12.79 16.23 1.47
C HIS A 262 -11.32 16.69 1.48
N CYS A 263 -11.03 17.82 2.14
CA CYS A 263 -9.70 18.44 2.23
C CYS A 263 -9.07 18.28 3.62
N THR A 264 -9.49 17.29 4.40
CA THR A 264 -8.91 17.02 5.73
C THR A 264 -7.73 16.06 5.63
N GLY A 265 -6.70 16.29 6.45
CA GLY A 265 -5.52 15.43 6.60
C GLY A 265 -4.27 16.00 5.94
N GLU A 266 -3.20 15.23 5.96
CA GLU A 266 -1.98 15.50 5.21
C GLU A 266 -2.21 15.06 3.76
N HIS A 267 -1.95 15.96 2.80
CA HIS A 267 -2.25 15.68 1.40
C HIS A 267 -1.01 15.33 0.59
N PHE A 268 -1.20 14.39 -0.32
CA PHE A 268 -0.24 13.96 -1.33
C PHE A 268 -0.88 14.14 -2.70
N PHE A 269 -0.17 14.83 -3.61
CA PHE A 269 -0.70 15.21 -4.92
C PHE A 269 0.07 14.51 -6.04
N LEU A 270 -0.66 13.99 -7.03
CA LEU A 270 -0.09 13.39 -8.23
C LEU A 270 -1.03 13.57 -9.42
N ASP A 271 -0.57 14.28 -10.48
CA ASP A 271 -1.27 14.37 -11.76
C ASP A 271 -0.34 14.30 -12.98
N SER A 272 0.94 14.12 -12.73
CA SER A 272 1.96 13.90 -13.75
C SER A 272 3.16 13.16 -13.20
N TYR A 273 3.89 12.44 -14.03
CA TYR A 273 5.18 11.84 -13.69
C TYR A 273 6.02 11.62 -14.95
N ARG A 274 7.30 11.43 -14.76
CA ARG A 274 8.23 10.99 -15.80
C ARG A 274 8.54 9.51 -15.59
N ASP A 275 8.27 8.68 -16.58
CA ASP A 275 8.53 7.26 -16.50
C ASP A 275 10.03 6.91 -16.65
N MET A 276 10.37 5.64 -16.40
CA MET A 276 11.75 5.15 -16.50
C MET A 276 12.36 5.26 -17.91
N ALA A 277 11.52 5.35 -18.94
CA ALA A 277 11.94 5.57 -20.33
C ALA A 277 12.11 7.06 -20.66
N GLY A 278 11.84 7.95 -19.70
CA GLY A 278 11.97 9.40 -19.87
C GLY A 278 10.74 10.09 -20.47
N LYS A 279 9.66 9.38 -20.70
CA LYS A 279 8.40 9.96 -21.19
C LYS A 279 7.64 10.61 -20.03
N THR A 280 7.17 11.84 -20.27
CA THR A 280 6.32 12.54 -19.30
C THR A 280 4.84 12.27 -19.59
N TRP A 281 4.14 11.82 -18.55
CA TRP A 281 2.72 11.64 -18.52
C TRP A 281 2.07 12.76 -17.73
N THR A 282 0.98 13.33 -18.21
CA THR A 282 0.31 14.48 -17.61
C THR A 282 -1.20 14.31 -17.62
N LYS A 283 -1.92 15.17 -16.89
CA LYS A 283 -3.38 15.16 -16.79
C LYS A 283 -3.92 13.82 -16.28
N MET A 284 -3.20 13.22 -15.37
CA MET A 284 -3.65 12.00 -14.74
C MET A 284 -4.73 12.30 -13.71
N LEU A 285 -5.63 11.36 -13.56
CA LEU A 285 -6.78 11.41 -12.68
C LEU A 285 -6.82 10.12 -11.84
N ASP A 286 -7.68 10.10 -10.85
CA ASP A 286 -7.96 8.91 -10.02
C ASP A 286 -6.70 8.41 -9.30
N PHE A 287 -6.00 9.34 -8.63
CA PHE A 287 -4.84 8.99 -7.82
C PHE A 287 -5.28 8.16 -6.60
N GLN A 288 -4.74 6.96 -6.49
CA GLN A 288 -4.93 6.03 -5.39
C GLN A 288 -3.56 5.55 -4.93
N ALA A 289 -3.40 5.27 -3.66
CA ALA A 289 -2.14 4.78 -3.11
C ALA A 289 -2.35 3.53 -2.25
N ASN A 290 -1.51 2.54 -2.47
CA ASN A 290 -1.31 1.43 -1.56
C ASN A 290 0.12 1.47 -1.04
N ILE A 291 0.34 1.13 0.23
CA ILE A 291 1.61 1.36 0.90
C ILE A 291 2.07 0.08 1.60
N ASP A 292 3.28 -0.32 1.29
CA ASP A 292 4.05 -1.25 2.10
C ASP A 292 4.89 -0.45 3.10
N PHE A 293 4.41 -0.35 4.33
CA PHE A 293 5.10 0.39 5.39
C PHE A 293 6.38 -0.30 5.85
N GLU A 294 6.47 -1.61 5.71
CA GLU A 294 7.65 -2.39 6.07
C GLU A 294 8.77 -2.20 5.05
N ALA A 295 8.49 -2.41 3.77
CA ALA A 295 9.44 -2.21 2.69
C ALA A 295 9.65 -0.72 2.32
N ARG A 296 8.89 0.18 2.93
CA ARG A 296 8.91 1.63 2.65
C ARG A 296 8.66 1.96 1.18
N ARG A 297 7.54 1.42 0.65
CA ARG A 297 7.11 1.61 -0.74
C ARG A 297 5.72 2.17 -0.82
N LEU A 298 5.54 3.13 -1.72
CA LEU A 298 4.23 3.63 -2.11
C LEU A 298 3.97 3.27 -3.56
N LEU A 299 2.92 2.49 -3.81
CA LEU A 299 2.37 2.27 -5.13
C LEU A 299 1.28 3.29 -5.40
N ALA A 300 1.55 4.24 -6.27
CA ALA A 300 0.57 5.17 -6.80
C ALA A 300 -0.06 4.57 -8.05
N THR A 301 -1.39 4.60 -8.14
CA THR A 301 -2.06 4.36 -9.40
C THR A 301 -2.85 5.57 -9.84
N CYS A 302 -2.78 5.87 -11.13
CA CYS A 302 -3.54 6.93 -11.78
C CYS A 302 -4.07 6.42 -13.10
N ARG A 303 -5.01 7.15 -13.71
CA ARG A 303 -5.50 6.83 -15.04
C ARG A 303 -5.36 7.99 -16.02
N THR A 304 -5.13 7.65 -17.26
CA THR A 304 -5.36 8.48 -18.44
C THR A 304 -6.38 7.78 -19.32
N SER A 305 -6.76 8.35 -20.46
CA SER A 305 -7.70 7.71 -21.38
C SER A 305 -7.20 6.31 -21.81
N GLY A 306 -7.93 5.28 -21.44
CA GLY A 306 -7.64 3.88 -21.80
C GLY A 306 -6.44 3.23 -21.11
N MET A 307 -5.78 3.90 -20.16
CA MET A 307 -4.59 3.40 -19.50
C MET A 307 -4.67 3.64 -17.99
N ARG A 308 -4.26 2.64 -17.20
CA ARG A 308 -3.93 2.80 -15.80
C ARG A 308 -2.41 2.76 -15.64
N HIS A 309 -1.89 3.68 -14.88
CA HIS A 309 -0.47 3.82 -14.57
C HIS A 309 -0.22 3.26 -13.18
N LEU A 310 0.81 2.46 -13.04
CA LEU A 310 1.32 1.95 -11.77
C LEU A 310 2.72 2.54 -11.60
N ILE A 311 2.91 3.27 -10.50
CA ILE A 311 4.09 4.11 -10.29
C ILE A 311 4.57 3.85 -8.87
N ILE A 312 5.80 3.39 -8.72
CA ILE A 312 6.34 3.00 -7.42
C ILE A 312 7.32 4.05 -6.95
N TYR A 313 7.11 4.56 -5.75
CA TYR A 313 7.97 5.54 -5.09
C TYR A 313 8.59 4.97 -3.81
N ASP A 314 9.71 5.52 -3.43
CA ASP A 314 10.25 5.38 -2.08
C ASP A 314 9.39 6.19 -1.11
N LEU A 315 8.86 5.54 -0.07
CA LEU A 315 7.96 6.21 0.88
C LEU A 315 8.68 7.27 1.70
N ASP A 316 9.96 7.08 2.01
CA ASP A 316 10.72 8.07 2.77
C ASP A 316 10.96 9.34 1.94
N GLU A 317 11.21 9.21 0.63
CA GLU A 317 11.29 10.36 -0.27
C GLU A 317 9.94 11.09 -0.37
N VAL A 318 8.82 10.34 -0.46
CA VAL A 318 7.46 10.92 -0.45
C VAL A 318 7.20 11.71 0.83
N LEU A 319 7.54 11.15 1.99
CA LEU A 319 7.31 11.79 3.28
C LEU A 319 8.26 12.97 3.53
N ALA A 320 9.46 12.98 2.93
CA ALA A 320 10.42 14.08 3.02
C ALA A 320 10.05 15.30 2.15
N LEU A 321 9.13 15.17 1.21
CA LEU A 321 8.67 16.29 0.40
C LEU A 321 8.11 17.40 1.28
N LYS A 322 8.47 18.63 0.97
CA LYS A 322 7.86 19.80 1.59
C LYS A 322 6.47 20.04 1.00
N GLU A 323 5.56 20.44 1.86
CA GLU A 323 4.25 20.88 1.44
C GLU A 323 4.34 22.16 0.61
N GLN A 324 3.51 22.26 -0.38
CA GLN A 324 3.37 23.42 -1.25
C GLN A 324 1.89 23.67 -1.56
N SER A 325 1.57 24.88 -1.93
CA SER A 325 0.22 25.26 -2.31
C SER A 325 -0.16 24.66 -3.67
N ILE A 326 -1.18 23.82 -3.69
CA ILE A 326 -1.75 23.19 -4.89
C ILE A 326 -3.16 23.70 -5.08
N SER A 327 -3.44 24.25 -6.27
CA SER A 327 -4.80 24.65 -6.67
C SER A 327 -5.52 23.45 -7.28
N LEU A 328 -6.66 23.09 -6.73
CA LEU A 328 -7.51 21.99 -7.20
C LEU A 328 -8.88 22.54 -7.61
N THR A 329 -9.30 22.15 -8.80
CA THR A 329 -10.69 22.37 -9.25
C THR A 329 -11.42 21.04 -9.17
N ARG A 330 -12.54 21.04 -8.48
CA ARG A 330 -13.40 19.86 -8.34
C ARG A 330 -14.86 20.22 -8.62
N THR A 331 -15.62 19.25 -9.08
CA THR A 331 -17.07 19.34 -9.23
C THR A 331 -17.74 18.45 -8.20
N TRP A 332 -18.79 18.94 -7.58
CA TRP A 332 -19.55 18.17 -6.58
C TRP A 332 -21.06 18.48 -6.71
N GLY A 333 -21.92 17.58 -6.28
CA GLY A 333 -23.36 17.78 -6.23
C GLY A 333 -23.80 18.32 -4.88
N GLY A 334 -24.88 19.07 -4.87
CA GLY A 334 -25.46 19.68 -3.66
C GLY A 334 -25.88 18.66 -2.59
N GLU A 335 -25.84 19.09 -1.34
CA GLU A 335 -26.32 18.31 -0.20
C GLU A 335 -27.85 18.08 -0.34
N GLY A 336 -28.30 16.83 -0.20
CA GLY A 336 -29.72 16.47 -0.30
C GLY A 336 -30.27 16.47 -1.73
N ASP A 337 -29.42 16.69 -2.72
CA ASP A 337 -29.87 16.81 -4.11
C ASP A 337 -30.09 15.43 -4.76
N THR A 338 -31.15 15.31 -5.48
CA THR A 338 -31.47 14.18 -6.37
C THR A 338 -30.62 14.22 -7.65
N GLY A 339 -29.58 15.05 -7.71
CA GLY A 339 -28.54 15.01 -8.74
C GLY A 339 -28.67 16.04 -9.85
N THR A 340 -29.38 17.14 -9.63
CA THR A 340 -29.63 18.14 -10.70
C THR A 340 -28.71 19.34 -10.72
N THR A 341 -28.03 19.65 -9.62
CA THR A 341 -27.15 20.84 -9.57
C THR A 341 -25.72 20.46 -9.21
N ASN A 342 -24.84 20.57 -10.18
CA ASN A 342 -23.41 20.43 -9.94
C ASN A 342 -22.79 21.78 -9.61
N HIS A 343 -21.92 21.78 -8.61
CA HIS A 343 -21.12 22.93 -8.21
C HIS A 343 -19.67 22.68 -8.61
N THR A 344 -19.01 23.70 -9.12
CA THR A 344 -17.57 23.65 -9.39
C THR A 344 -16.89 24.66 -8.49
N GLU A 345 -15.87 24.21 -7.78
CA GLU A 345 -15.07 25.06 -6.93
C GLU A 345 -13.58 24.86 -7.20
N THR A 346 -12.81 25.91 -6.95
CA THR A 346 -11.35 25.84 -6.95
C THR A 346 -10.87 26.22 -5.57
N THR A 347 -10.14 25.28 -4.95
CA THR A 347 -9.58 25.43 -3.61
C THR A 347 -8.06 25.32 -3.67
N THR A 348 -7.38 25.94 -2.71
CA THR A 348 -5.94 25.76 -2.53
C THR A 348 -5.70 24.95 -1.28
N ILE A 349 -4.96 23.86 -1.43
CA ILE A 349 -4.54 22.99 -0.33
C ILE A 349 -3.03 22.99 -0.19
N GLN A 350 -2.54 22.63 0.99
CA GLN A 350 -1.12 22.28 1.19
C GLN A 350 -0.95 20.80 0.91
N ALA A 351 -0.06 20.44 0.01
CA ALA A 351 0.17 19.05 -0.35
C ALA A 351 1.63 18.77 -0.71
N ARG A 352 2.08 17.55 -0.44
CA ARG A 352 3.35 17.02 -0.94
C ARG A 352 3.17 16.62 -2.40
N ASN A 353 3.96 17.21 -3.28
CA ASN A 353 3.81 17.07 -4.73
C ASN A 353 4.71 15.95 -5.27
N LEU A 354 4.14 14.78 -5.53
CA LEU A 354 4.87 13.62 -6.05
C LEU A 354 5.32 13.78 -7.50
N ASN A 355 4.79 14.76 -8.25
CA ASN A 355 5.21 15.02 -9.63
C ASN A 355 6.71 15.30 -9.77
N THR A 356 7.35 15.71 -8.67
CA THR A 356 8.78 16.07 -8.63
C THR A 356 9.70 14.89 -8.38
N LEU A 357 9.16 13.75 -8.01
CA LEU A 357 9.93 12.56 -7.68
C LEU A 357 10.23 11.71 -8.92
N THR A 358 11.34 11.01 -8.86
CA THR A 358 11.67 9.96 -9.81
C THR A 358 11.15 8.63 -9.27
N PRO A 359 10.32 7.91 -10.00
CA PRO A 359 9.82 6.62 -9.51
C PRO A 359 10.93 5.56 -9.47
N LEU A 360 10.80 4.60 -8.56
CA LEU A 360 11.64 3.40 -8.52
C LEU A 360 11.32 2.42 -9.66
N GLY A 361 10.11 2.49 -10.18
CA GLY A 361 9.63 1.71 -11.29
C GLY A 361 8.27 2.23 -11.74
N SER A 362 7.92 1.98 -12.98
CA SER A 362 6.60 2.33 -13.49
C SER A 362 6.25 1.53 -14.73
N PHE A 363 4.98 1.22 -14.88
CA PHE A 363 4.44 0.61 -16.09
C PHE A 363 2.96 0.96 -16.25
N THR A 364 2.42 0.61 -17.40
CA THR A 364 1.02 0.90 -17.70
C THR A 364 0.27 -0.38 -18.07
N ILE A 365 -0.98 -0.39 -17.69
CA ILE A 365 -1.94 -1.39 -18.09
C ILE A 365 -3.12 -0.77 -18.83
N LYS A 366 -3.67 -1.49 -19.82
CA LYS A 366 -4.91 -1.05 -20.45
C LYS A 366 -6.01 -1.05 -19.41
N SER A 367 -6.66 0.09 -19.24
CA SER A 367 -7.85 0.21 -18.43
C SER A 367 -9.06 -0.03 -19.33
N SER A 368 -9.89 -1.00 -19.03
CA SER A 368 -11.19 -1.02 -19.68
C SER A 368 -12.04 0.11 -19.12
N SER A 369 -12.46 1.01 -19.97
CA SER A 369 -13.46 2.01 -19.62
C SER A 369 -14.88 1.43 -19.64
N ASN A 370 -15.03 0.22 -20.15
CA ASN A 370 -16.27 -0.53 -20.24
C ASN A 370 -16.12 -1.89 -19.58
N SER A 371 -17.11 -2.29 -18.83
CA SER A 371 -17.25 -3.65 -18.28
C SER A 371 -17.22 -4.77 -19.33
N ASN A 372 -17.07 -4.43 -20.61
CA ASN A 372 -17.03 -5.36 -21.74
C ASN A 372 -15.65 -5.44 -22.39
N GLU A 373 -14.65 -4.71 -21.93
CA GLU A 373 -13.30 -4.79 -22.50
C GLU A 373 -12.44 -5.74 -21.69
N THR A 374 -11.69 -6.56 -22.42
CA THR A 374 -10.74 -7.50 -21.83
C THR A 374 -9.54 -6.75 -21.30
N ASN A 375 -9.23 -6.93 -20.04
CA ASN A 375 -7.97 -6.50 -19.50
C ASN A 375 -6.85 -7.33 -20.11
N PHE A 376 -5.83 -6.68 -20.63
CA PHE A 376 -4.52 -7.15 -21.00
C PHE A 376 -4.40 -8.34 -21.90
N THR A 377 -5.01 -9.43 -21.59
CA THR A 377 -4.59 -10.72 -22.12
C THR A 377 -5.69 -11.71 -22.33
N ASN A 378 -6.93 -11.35 -22.04
CA ASN A 378 -7.99 -12.34 -22.04
C ASN A 378 -9.29 -11.94 -22.69
N THR A 379 -10.01 -12.95 -23.10
CA THR A 379 -11.33 -12.91 -23.72
C THR A 379 -12.46 -12.52 -22.76
N TYR A 380 -12.16 -12.33 -21.47
CA TYR A 380 -13.15 -11.95 -20.45
C TYR A 380 -12.84 -10.58 -19.90
N SER A 381 -13.82 -9.71 -19.92
CA SER A 381 -13.73 -8.42 -19.21
C SER A 381 -13.87 -8.67 -17.71
N SER A 382 -13.06 -7.99 -16.91
CA SER A 382 -13.24 -7.94 -15.49
C SER A 382 -13.02 -6.52 -14.99
N ALA A 383 -13.76 -6.13 -13.96
CA ALA A 383 -13.59 -4.84 -13.34
C ALA A 383 -12.34 -4.86 -12.44
N TYR A 384 -11.56 -3.78 -12.49
CA TYR A 384 -10.52 -3.52 -11.50
C TYR A 384 -11.14 -3.36 -10.13
N GLN A 385 -10.61 -4.08 -9.14
CA GLN A 385 -11.16 -4.14 -7.78
C GLN A 385 -10.10 -3.94 -6.69
N GLY A 386 -8.86 -3.71 -7.06
CA GLY A 386 -7.83 -3.38 -6.10
C GLY A 386 -6.42 -3.71 -6.55
N HIS A 387 -5.47 -3.14 -5.85
CA HIS A 387 -4.06 -3.43 -5.98
C HIS A 387 -3.37 -3.34 -4.62
N ALA A 388 -2.29 -4.07 -4.46
CA ALA A 388 -1.41 -3.98 -3.31
C ALA A 388 0.05 -3.99 -3.75
N ILE A 389 0.92 -3.47 -2.91
CA ILE A 389 2.37 -3.59 -3.04
C ILE A 389 2.91 -4.30 -1.81
N ALA A 390 3.79 -5.27 -2.02
CA ALA A 390 4.54 -5.91 -0.94
C ALA A 390 5.93 -6.32 -1.42
N GLY A 391 6.96 -5.82 -0.75
CA GLY A 391 8.35 -5.99 -1.17
C GLY A 391 8.56 -5.48 -2.60
N ASP A 392 9.01 -6.37 -3.49
CA ASP A 392 9.33 -6.05 -4.89
C ASP A 392 8.19 -6.35 -5.87
N TYR A 393 6.98 -6.63 -5.37
CA TYR A 393 5.89 -7.11 -6.18
C TYR A 393 4.62 -6.27 -6.04
N ILE A 394 3.88 -6.21 -7.14
CA ILE A 394 2.58 -5.55 -7.24
C ILE A 394 1.52 -6.60 -7.52
N TYR A 395 0.49 -6.60 -6.70
CA TYR A 395 -0.65 -7.51 -6.76
C TYR A 395 -1.83 -6.77 -7.37
N TRP A 396 -2.36 -7.32 -8.45
CA TRP A 396 -3.46 -6.75 -9.19
C TRP A 396 -4.67 -7.65 -9.09
N TYR A 397 -5.78 -7.12 -8.60
CA TYR A 397 -6.99 -7.88 -8.34
C TYR A 397 -8.16 -7.34 -9.15
N GLU A 398 -8.86 -8.26 -9.81
CA GLU A 398 -9.99 -7.99 -10.67
C GLU A 398 -11.11 -8.97 -10.38
N GLY A 399 -12.34 -8.55 -10.58
CA GLY A 399 -13.44 -9.49 -10.52
C GLY A 399 -14.80 -8.85 -10.62
N TYR A 400 -15.72 -9.60 -11.18
CA TYR A 400 -17.10 -9.18 -11.35
C TYR A 400 -18.02 -10.39 -11.50
N ALA A 401 -19.27 -10.24 -11.07
CA ALA A 401 -20.31 -11.24 -11.31
C ALA A 401 -20.96 -11.02 -12.69
N TYR A 402 -21.18 -12.09 -13.40
CA TYR A 402 -21.78 -12.07 -14.73
C TYR A 402 -23.18 -12.63 -14.69
N GLU A 403 -24.11 -11.90 -15.31
CA GLU A 403 -25.46 -12.39 -15.52
C GLU A 403 -25.46 -13.53 -16.53
N LYS A 404 -26.24 -14.58 -16.25
CA LYS A 404 -26.49 -15.70 -17.16
C LYS A 404 -27.04 -15.24 -18.49
N LYS A 405 -27.93 -14.23 -18.42
CA LYS A 405 -28.49 -13.51 -19.57
C LYS A 405 -28.54 -12.04 -19.21
N LYS A 406 -27.98 -11.18 -20.03
CA LYS A 406 -27.94 -9.73 -19.81
C LYS A 406 -29.34 -9.19 -19.50
N GLY A 407 -29.46 -8.51 -18.36
CA GLY A 407 -30.71 -7.93 -17.88
C GLY A 407 -31.65 -8.93 -17.18
N SER A 408 -31.20 -10.16 -16.92
CA SER A 408 -32.03 -11.17 -16.22
C SER A 408 -32.01 -11.00 -14.70
N GLY A 409 -31.03 -10.31 -14.15
CA GLY A 409 -30.77 -10.27 -12.72
C GLY A 409 -30.36 -11.62 -12.11
N VAL A 410 -30.07 -12.61 -12.95
CA VAL A 410 -29.66 -13.96 -12.54
C VAL A 410 -28.18 -14.12 -12.83
N TYR A 411 -27.39 -14.29 -11.77
CA TYR A 411 -25.94 -14.49 -11.87
C TYR A 411 -25.62 -15.97 -11.66
N ASP A 412 -24.83 -16.53 -12.57
CA ASP A 412 -24.42 -17.93 -12.52
C ASP A 412 -22.90 -18.09 -12.52
N ASN A 413 -22.18 -16.99 -12.67
CA ASN A 413 -20.73 -17.00 -12.75
C ASN A 413 -20.16 -15.76 -12.10
N SER A 414 -19.11 -15.94 -11.30
CA SER A 414 -18.23 -14.87 -10.82
C SER A 414 -16.82 -15.14 -11.32
N GLN A 415 -16.15 -14.08 -11.68
CA GLN A 415 -14.78 -14.17 -12.16
C GLN A 415 -13.93 -13.21 -11.35
N ALA A 416 -13.12 -13.76 -10.45
CA ALA A 416 -12.09 -13.04 -9.73
C ALA A 416 -10.72 -13.55 -10.18
N TYR A 417 -9.81 -12.64 -10.47
CA TYR A 417 -8.48 -12.94 -10.97
C TYR A 417 -7.42 -12.16 -10.22
N LEU A 418 -6.29 -12.81 -10.02
CA LEU A 418 -5.07 -12.23 -9.49
C LEU A 418 -3.99 -12.27 -10.55
N GLU A 419 -3.25 -11.16 -10.69
CA GLU A 419 -1.97 -11.09 -11.40
C GLU A 419 -0.92 -10.49 -10.47
N ILE A 420 0.36 -10.87 -10.63
CA ILE A 420 1.46 -10.29 -9.87
C ILE A 420 2.55 -9.83 -10.84
N PHE A 421 3.02 -8.60 -10.64
CA PHE A 421 4.03 -7.95 -11.46
C PHE A 421 5.25 -7.55 -10.63
N ASP A 422 6.41 -7.45 -11.28
CA ASP A 422 7.54 -6.68 -10.75
C ASP A 422 7.35 -5.17 -11.02
N TYR A 423 8.28 -4.36 -10.58
CA TYR A 423 8.23 -2.89 -10.75
C TYR A 423 8.37 -2.41 -12.19
N ASN A 424 8.79 -3.27 -13.11
CA ASN A 424 8.90 -2.99 -14.54
C ASN A 424 7.70 -3.49 -15.34
N GLY A 425 6.71 -4.06 -14.67
CA GLY A 425 5.51 -4.62 -15.28
C GLY A 425 5.71 -6.01 -15.89
N LYS A 426 6.81 -6.69 -15.58
CA LYS A 426 6.98 -8.09 -15.91
C LYS A 426 6.05 -8.93 -15.07
N ARG A 427 5.29 -9.79 -15.72
CA ARG A 427 4.35 -10.67 -15.05
C ARG A 427 5.09 -11.82 -14.35
N MET A 428 5.02 -11.82 -13.02
CA MET A 428 5.63 -12.83 -12.17
C MET A 428 4.66 -14.00 -11.93
N VAL A 429 3.38 -13.69 -11.77
CA VAL A 429 2.28 -14.65 -11.73
C VAL A 429 1.29 -14.26 -12.83
N PRO A 430 0.97 -15.17 -13.75
CA PRO A 430 0.00 -14.90 -14.80
C PRO A 430 -1.40 -14.73 -14.22
N ARG A 431 -2.29 -14.12 -14.99
CA ARG A 431 -3.69 -13.92 -14.62
C ARG A 431 -4.33 -15.26 -14.23
N THR A 432 -4.54 -15.45 -12.95
CA THR A 432 -5.01 -16.71 -12.36
C THR A 432 -6.37 -16.52 -11.70
N ARG A 433 -7.29 -17.41 -12.00
CA ARG A 433 -8.66 -17.40 -11.45
C ARG A 433 -8.68 -17.87 -10.01
N ILE A 434 -9.48 -17.21 -9.20
CA ILE A 434 -9.68 -17.56 -7.78
C ILE A 434 -10.88 -18.50 -7.70
N ALA A 435 -10.65 -19.77 -7.39
CA ALA A 435 -11.69 -20.80 -7.38
C ALA A 435 -12.79 -20.50 -6.34
N ALA A 436 -12.40 -20.07 -5.14
CA ALA A 436 -13.35 -19.76 -4.07
C ALA A 436 -14.40 -18.72 -4.47
N ALA A 437 -14.02 -17.73 -5.27
CA ALA A 437 -14.92 -16.68 -5.74
C ALA A 437 -15.92 -17.13 -6.83
N SER A 438 -15.83 -18.36 -7.29
CA SER A 438 -16.68 -18.94 -8.35
C SER A 438 -17.51 -20.13 -7.87
N ASP A 439 -17.31 -20.59 -6.67
CA ASP A 439 -18.04 -21.74 -6.09
C ASP A 439 -19.32 -21.27 -5.44
N PHE A 440 -20.32 -20.96 -6.26
CA PHE A 440 -21.61 -20.41 -5.79
C PHE A 440 -22.39 -21.33 -4.87
N GLU A 441 -22.35 -22.64 -5.07
CA GLU A 441 -23.08 -23.58 -4.22
C GLU A 441 -22.44 -23.66 -2.82
N ASN A 442 -21.13 -23.66 -2.77
CA ASN A 442 -20.41 -23.60 -1.49
C ASN A 442 -20.63 -22.24 -0.78
N MET A 443 -20.59 -21.15 -1.53
CA MET A 443 -20.91 -19.81 -0.97
C MET A 443 -22.31 -19.72 -0.40
N LYS A 444 -23.33 -20.24 -1.10
CA LYS A 444 -24.71 -20.27 -0.62
C LYS A 444 -24.81 -20.99 0.71
N THR A 445 -24.16 -22.14 0.82
CA THR A 445 -24.20 -22.96 2.03
C THR A 445 -23.44 -22.32 3.18
N LEU A 446 -22.19 -21.91 2.96
CA LEU A 446 -21.31 -21.40 4.03
C LEU A 446 -21.69 -20.00 4.48
N LEU A 447 -22.22 -19.17 3.60
CA LEU A 447 -22.60 -17.80 3.91
C LEU A 447 -24.11 -17.64 4.14
N ASP A 448 -24.84 -18.75 4.17
CA ASP A 448 -26.30 -18.78 4.34
C ASP A 448 -27.03 -17.82 3.40
N LEU A 449 -26.71 -17.92 2.10
CA LEU A 449 -27.26 -17.08 1.05
C LEU A 449 -28.30 -17.85 0.25
N ASN A 450 -29.56 -17.43 0.31
CA ASN A 450 -30.65 -18.03 -0.45
C ASN A 450 -30.68 -17.47 -1.88
N THR A 451 -30.55 -18.29 -2.89
CA THR A 451 -30.80 -18.01 -4.33
C THR A 451 -30.06 -16.84 -4.96
N ASN A 452 -29.87 -16.88 -6.28
CA ASN A 452 -29.30 -15.84 -7.17
C ASN A 452 -28.15 -15.05 -6.57
N LEU A 453 -26.99 -15.67 -6.54
CA LEU A 453 -25.79 -15.16 -5.93
C LEU A 453 -25.09 -14.17 -6.85
N TYR A 454 -24.78 -13.00 -6.32
CA TYR A 454 -23.85 -12.05 -6.89
C TYR A 454 -22.56 -12.12 -6.06
N CYS A 455 -21.41 -12.25 -6.71
CA CYS A 455 -20.11 -12.21 -6.06
C CYS A 455 -19.19 -11.24 -6.81
N GLU A 456 -18.66 -10.29 -6.11
CA GLU A 456 -17.75 -9.25 -6.62
C GLU A 456 -16.43 -9.30 -5.84
N ALA A 457 -15.30 -9.19 -6.54
CA ALA A 457 -14.01 -8.98 -5.91
C ALA A 457 -13.96 -7.59 -5.30
N GLU A 458 -13.36 -7.43 -4.12
CA GLU A 458 -13.32 -6.13 -3.41
C GLU A 458 -12.10 -6.05 -2.49
N GLY A 459 -11.03 -5.49 -3.01
CA GLY A 459 -9.81 -5.27 -2.26
C GLY A 459 -8.84 -6.44 -2.20
N VAL A 460 -7.57 -6.11 -2.14
CA VAL A 460 -6.45 -7.04 -2.00
C VAL A 460 -5.43 -6.44 -1.05
N GLN A 461 -4.88 -7.26 -0.15
CA GLN A 461 -3.80 -6.87 0.75
C GLN A 461 -2.78 -8.00 0.88
N VAL A 462 -1.56 -7.63 1.21
CA VAL A 462 -0.46 -8.57 1.44
C VAL A 462 0.23 -8.19 2.75
N MET A 463 0.48 -9.20 3.57
CA MET A 463 1.22 -9.02 4.82
C MET A 463 2.12 -10.25 5.06
N GLY A 464 3.42 -10.02 5.07
CA GLY A 464 4.40 -11.08 5.15
C GLY A 464 4.28 -12.05 3.98
N ASP A 465 4.06 -13.33 4.26
CA ASP A 465 3.87 -14.38 3.26
C ASP A 465 2.38 -14.64 2.93
N LYS A 466 1.47 -13.81 3.43
CA LYS A 466 0.03 -13.97 3.26
C LYS A 466 -0.54 -12.95 2.29
N LEU A 467 -1.36 -13.46 1.40
CA LEU A 467 -2.20 -12.70 0.48
C LEU A 467 -3.65 -12.77 0.97
N TYR A 468 -4.29 -11.64 1.04
CA TYR A 468 -5.68 -11.50 1.45
C TYR A 468 -6.49 -10.93 0.30
N LEU A 469 -7.60 -11.60 -0.03
CA LEU A 469 -8.51 -11.20 -1.10
C LEU A 469 -9.91 -10.99 -0.52
N GLY A 470 -10.49 -9.82 -0.78
CA GLY A 470 -11.85 -9.49 -0.43
C GLY A 470 -12.84 -9.94 -1.50
N ILE A 471 -13.97 -10.45 -1.06
CA ILE A 471 -15.14 -10.67 -1.91
C ILE A 471 -16.39 -10.16 -1.19
N VAL A 472 -17.33 -9.66 -1.96
CA VAL A 472 -18.66 -9.30 -1.45
C VAL A 472 -19.71 -10.11 -2.19
N THR A 473 -20.58 -10.74 -1.43
CA THR A 473 -21.68 -11.52 -1.98
C THR A 473 -23.02 -10.91 -1.58
N HIS A 474 -23.99 -10.96 -2.46
CA HIS A 474 -25.37 -10.56 -2.16
C HIS A 474 -26.35 -11.21 -3.13
N LYS A 475 -27.62 -11.15 -2.83
CA LYS A 475 -28.67 -11.58 -3.76
C LYS A 475 -28.71 -10.67 -4.98
N ALA A 476 -28.85 -11.25 -6.15
CA ALA A 476 -29.10 -10.52 -7.37
C ALA A 476 -30.38 -9.68 -7.29
N GLY A 477 -30.34 -8.50 -7.87
CA GLY A 477 -31.50 -7.60 -7.97
C GLY A 477 -31.93 -6.92 -6.67
N MET A 478 -31.11 -7.00 -5.63
CA MET A 478 -31.45 -6.38 -4.35
C MET A 478 -30.60 -5.17 -4.02
N THR A 479 -31.24 -4.06 -3.80
CA THR A 479 -30.73 -2.89 -3.06
C THR A 479 -30.57 -3.24 -1.59
N SER A 480 -29.91 -4.31 -1.18
CA SER A 480 -30.33 -4.90 0.06
C SER A 480 -29.29 -5.03 1.14
N LYS A 481 -29.81 -4.97 2.31
CA LYS A 481 -29.38 -5.18 3.68
C LYS A 481 -28.63 -6.51 3.98
N ASN A 482 -28.32 -7.35 3.00
CA ASN A 482 -27.77 -8.70 3.21
C ASN A 482 -26.49 -8.95 2.38
N ARG A 483 -25.65 -7.94 2.27
CA ARG A 483 -24.31 -8.13 1.69
C ARG A 483 -23.40 -8.78 2.70
N VAL A 484 -22.59 -9.71 2.25
CA VAL A 484 -21.61 -10.39 3.07
C VAL A 484 -20.22 -10.04 2.55
N ALA A 485 -19.47 -9.36 3.38
CA ALA A 485 -18.05 -9.13 3.14
C ALA A 485 -17.26 -10.33 3.64
N THR A 486 -16.42 -10.90 2.81
CA THR A 486 -15.60 -12.08 3.14
C THR A 486 -14.16 -11.81 2.76
N ILE A 487 -13.21 -12.21 3.62
CA ILE A 487 -11.78 -12.15 3.34
C ILE A 487 -11.24 -13.58 3.25
N LEU A 488 -10.53 -13.83 2.17
CA LEU A 488 -9.85 -15.09 1.86
C LEU A 488 -8.36 -14.94 2.11
N GLU A 489 -7.71 -15.97 2.62
CA GLU A 489 -6.27 -16.02 2.89
C GLU A 489 -5.59 -17.10 2.04
N TYR A 490 -4.49 -16.73 1.43
CA TYR A 490 -3.60 -17.60 0.65
C TYR A 490 -2.16 -17.40 1.09
N THR A 491 -1.30 -18.39 0.81
CA THR A 491 0.14 -18.27 1.09
C THR A 491 0.90 -17.98 -0.20
N ILE A 492 1.80 -17.00 -0.14
CA ILE A 492 2.70 -16.65 -1.23
C ILE A 492 3.98 -17.45 -1.04
N PHE A 493 4.35 -18.27 -2.02
CA PHE A 493 5.65 -18.94 -2.05
C PHE A 493 6.66 -18.08 -2.81
N LYS A 494 7.84 -17.96 -2.23
CA LYS A 494 8.97 -17.20 -2.81
C LYS A 494 10.09 -18.14 -3.21
#